data_6224dba296fa6d351fdd22e9495ff4ac
#
_entry.id   6224dba296fa6d351fdd22e9495ff4ac
#
_cell.length_a   1.000
_cell.length_b   1.000
_cell.length_c   1.000
_cell.angle_alpha   90.00
_cell.angle_beta   90.00
_cell.angle_gamma   90.00
#
_symmetry.space_group_name_H-M   'P 1'
#
loop_
_entity.id
_entity.type
_entity.pdbx_description
1 polymer ?
#
loop_
_entity_poly.entity_id
_entity_poly.type
_entity_poly.pdbx_seq_one_letter_code
_entity_poly.pdbx_strand_id
1 'polypeptide(L)'
;MSTVNHYLGNPKLKKANIQIDFSQEEIQEVVRCSKDIVYFCETYQKIISIDEGLMPFAPYDYQKEIMHSVNENRFVICKMPRQTGKTTTMVAIMMHYALFNPDFNIAILANKAATAREILGRLQLAYENLPWFLQQGIVEWNKGSIILENGSKIFASSTSCLLYTSPSPRD
;
A
#
# COMPACT_ATOMS: atom_id res chain seq x y z
N MET A 1 -16.76 17.32 11.81
CA MET A 1 -15.45 17.36 11.11
C MET A 1 -15.67 18.05 9.79
N SER A 2 -14.94 19.14 9.50
CA SER A 2 -15.17 19.92 8.30
C SER A 2 -14.75 19.13 7.05
N THR A 3 -15.54 19.16 6.00
CA THR A 3 -15.29 18.52 4.69
C THR A 3 -14.00 18.99 3.98
N VAL A 4 -13.34 20.01 4.53
CA VAL A 4 -12.13 20.66 3.98
C VAL A 4 -10.90 19.73 4.01
N ASN A 5 -10.85 18.81 4.95
CA ASN A 5 -9.67 17.94 5.19
C ASN A 5 -9.74 16.59 4.46
N HIS A 6 -10.80 16.33 3.70
CA HIS A 6 -11.03 15.07 3.03
C HIS A 6 -10.81 15.18 1.52
N TYR A 7 -10.17 14.18 0.93
CA TYR A 7 -9.99 14.12 -0.52
C TYR A 7 -11.34 13.91 -1.22
N LEU A 8 -11.74 14.86 -2.07
CA LEU A 8 -13.01 14.86 -2.79
C LEU A 8 -14.25 14.59 -1.90
N GLY A 9 -14.19 14.98 -0.62
CA GLY A 9 -15.27 14.78 0.34
C GLY A 9 -15.40 13.37 0.92
N ASN A 10 -14.49 12.44 0.60
CA ASN A 10 -14.47 11.09 1.18
C ASN A 10 -13.86 11.12 2.59
N PRO A 11 -14.64 10.81 3.65
CA PRO A 11 -14.16 10.90 5.04
C PRO A 11 -13.06 9.89 5.39
N LYS A 12 -12.84 8.88 4.55
CA LYS A 12 -11.80 7.87 4.73
C LYS A 12 -10.46 8.23 4.08
N LEU A 13 -10.42 9.33 3.31
CA LEU A 13 -9.25 9.74 2.55
C LEU A 13 -8.77 11.12 3.01
N LYS A 14 -7.54 11.18 3.50
CA LYS A 14 -6.87 12.40 3.88
C LYS A 14 -6.47 13.18 2.64
N LYS A 15 -6.80 14.48 2.57
CA LYS A 15 -6.36 15.36 1.50
C LYS A 15 -4.88 15.74 1.70
N ALA A 16 -4.15 15.96 0.60
CA ALA A 16 -2.78 16.46 0.64
C ALA A 16 -2.70 17.91 1.15
N ASN A 17 -1.54 18.28 1.68
CA ASN A 17 -1.22 19.62 2.18
C ASN A 17 -2.11 20.10 3.34
N ILE A 18 -2.51 19.18 4.23
CA ILE A 18 -3.23 19.51 5.45
C ILE A 18 -2.24 19.54 6.60
N GLN A 19 -2.20 20.64 7.32
CA GLN A 19 -1.46 20.73 8.56
C GLN A 19 -2.20 19.97 9.66
N ILE A 20 -1.54 18.99 10.28
CA ILE A 20 -2.07 18.17 11.36
C ILE A 20 -1.10 18.24 12.52
N ASP A 21 -1.62 18.54 13.69
CA ASP A 21 -0.87 18.45 14.93
C ASP A 21 -0.93 17.00 15.42
N PHE A 22 0.21 16.34 15.44
CA PHE A 22 0.35 14.99 15.97
C PHE A 22 0.66 15.04 17.47
N SER A 23 0.03 14.16 18.23
CA SER A 23 0.45 13.92 19.61
C SER A 23 1.81 13.23 19.66
N GLN A 24 2.50 13.33 20.81
CA GLN A 24 3.78 12.63 20.97
C GLN A 24 3.63 11.11 20.85
N GLU A 25 2.50 10.58 21.28
CA GLU A 25 2.18 9.15 21.18
C GLU A 25 2.02 8.73 19.72
N GLU A 26 1.30 9.50 18.90
CA GLU A 26 1.14 9.25 17.47
C GLU A 26 2.47 9.31 16.72
N ILE A 27 3.36 10.24 17.06
CA ILE A 27 4.69 10.33 16.44
C ILE A 27 5.52 9.08 16.78
N GLN A 28 5.51 8.63 18.05
CA GLN A 28 6.21 7.42 18.46
C GLN A 28 5.67 6.18 17.73
N GLU A 29 4.35 6.12 17.55
CA GLU A 29 3.70 5.02 16.87
C GLU A 29 4.02 5.00 15.37
N VAL A 30 4.05 6.16 14.70
CA VAL A 30 4.51 6.28 13.31
C VAL A 30 5.96 5.78 13.17
N VAL A 31 6.85 6.18 14.07
CA VAL A 31 8.26 5.73 14.07
C VAL A 31 8.36 4.22 14.31
N ARG A 32 7.55 3.66 15.18
CA ARG A 32 7.52 2.22 15.42
C ARG A 32 7.04 1.45 14.19
N CYS A 33 5.93 1.88 13.61
CA CYS A 33 5.39 1.30 12.39
C CYS A 33 6.36 1.37 11.21
N SER A 34 7.10 2.47 11.07
CA SER A 34 8.07 2.64 9.97
C SER A 34 9.25 1.66 10.07
N LYS A 35 9.63 1.24 11.27
CA LYS A 35 10.75 0.32 11.52
C LYS A 35 10.36 -1.14 11.47
N ASP A 36 9.12 -1.46 11.78
CA ASP A 36 8.63 -2.84 11.89
C ASP A 36 7.35 -3.03 11.07
N ILE A 37 7.53 -3.62 9.89
CA ILE A 37 6.43 -3.93 8.97
C ILE A 37 5.46 -4.96 9.58
N VAL A 38 5.96 -5.92 10.36
CA VAL A 38 5.11 -6.95 10.97
C VAL A 38 4.21 -6.31 12.01
N TYR A 39 4.79 -5.46 12.87
CA TYR A 39 4.03 -4.71 13.85
C TYR A 39 2.95 -3.81 13.21
N PHE A 40 3.32 -3.08 12.14
CA PHE A 40 2.36 -2.27 11.37
C PHE A 40 1.20 -3.11 10.85
N CYS A 41 1.49 -4.28 10.26
CA CYS A 41 0.47 -5.17 9.72
C CYS A 41 -0.47 -5.71 10.78
N GLU A 42 0.07 -6.22 11.89
CA GLU A 42 -0.71 -6.82 12.98
C GLU A 42 -1.58 -5.79 13.72
N THR A 43 -1.11 -4.54 13.81
CA THR A 43 -1.79 -3.51 14.60
C THR A 43 -2.80 -2.71 13.77
N TYR A 44 -2.45 -2.33 12.56
CA TYR A 44 -3.23 -1.33 11.80
C TYR A 44 -3.81 -1.83 10.49
N GLN A 45 -3.19 -2.83 9.86
CA GLN A 45 -3.68 -3.27 8.57
C GLN A 45 -4.92 -4.12 8.68
N LYS A 46 -5.91 -3.83 7.83
CA LYS A 46 -7.13 -4.63 7.71
C LYS A 46 -7.21 -5.28 6.34
N ILE A 47 -7.80 -6.47 6.32
CA ILE A 47 -8.04 -7.27 5.13
C ILE A 47 -9.51 -7.67 5.06
N ILE A 48 -9.97 -8.02 3.86
CA ILE A 48 -11.28 -8.66 3.71
C ILE A 48 -11.10 -10.18 3.73
N SER A 49 -11.72 -10.82 4.71
CA SER A 49 -11.98 -12.25 4.73
C SER A 49 -13.30 -12.56 4.02
N ILE A 50 -13.40 -13.73 3.39
CA ILE A 50 -14.64 -14.19 2.76
C ILE A 50 -15.69 -14.49 3.82
N ASP A 51 -15.28 -15.01 4.98
CA ASP A 51 -16.17 -15.49 6.03
C ASP A 51 -16.52 -14.39 7.06
N GLU A 52 -15.56 -13.54 7.41
CA GLU A 52 -15.68 -12.58 8.51
C GLU A 52 -15.77 -11.10 8.04
N GLY A 53 -15.63 -10.85 6.74
CA GLY A 53 -15.61 -9.49 6.19
C GLY A 53 -14.31 -8.75 6.53
N LEU A 54 -14.41 -7.50 6.98
CA LEU A 54 -13.24 -6.67 7.31
C LEU A 54 -12.68 -7.07 8.68
N MET A 55 -11.45 -7.59 8.69
CA MET A 55 -10.76 -8.05 9.88
C MET A 55 -9.30 -7.54 9.96
N PRO A 56 -8.67 -7.52 11.15
CA PRO A 56 -7.24 -7.25 11.28
C PRO A 56 -6.42 -8.28 10.52
N PHE A 57 -5.29 -7.86 9.98
CA PHE A 57 -4.36 -8.76 9.29
C PHE A 57 -3.38 -9.36 10.30
N ALA A 58 -3.53 -10.63 10.59
CA ALA A 58 -2.57 -11.42 11.37
C ALA A 58 -1.74 -12.30 10.42
N PRO A 59 -0.51 -11.88 10.05
CA PRO A 59 0.32 -12.63 9.11
C PRO A 59 0.82 -13.94 9.71
N TYR A 60 0.75 -15.02 8.92
CA TYR A 60 1.38 -16.29 9.26
C TYR A 60 2.91 -16.18 9.25
N ASP A 61 3.61 -17.10 9.89
CA ASP A 61 5.08 -17.07 9.99
C ASP A 61 5.77 -17.00 8.62
N TYR A 62 5.33 -17.78 7.64
CA TYR A 62 5.86 -17.70 6.28
C TYR A 62 5.60 -16.36 5.58
N GLN A 63 4.54 -15.64 5.94
CA GLN A 63 4.28 -14.30 5.42
C GLN A 63 5.21 -13.26 6.06
N LYS A 64 5.51 -13.43 7.35
CA LYS A 64 6.53 -12.63 8.05
C LYS A 64 7.92 -12.84 7.43
N GLU A 65 8.28 -14.08 7.12
CA GLU A 65 9.53 -14.39 6.40
C GLU A 65 9.61 -13.69 5.03
N ILE A 66 8.50 -13.63 4.27
CA ILE A 66 8.45 -12.90 3.01
C ILE A 66 8.67 -11.39 3.24
N MET A 67 8.01 -10.80 4.25
CA MET A 67 8.19 -9.39 4.58
C MET A 67 9.63 -9.05 4.92
N HIS A 68 10.29 -9.87 5.74
CA HIS A 68 11.70 -9.71 6.06
C HIS A 68 12.59 -9.89 4.82
N SER A 69 12.33 -10.94 4.03
CA SER A 69 13.10 -11.21 2.81
C SER A 69 13.05 -10.06 1.80
N VAL A 70 11.87 -9.44 1.62
CA VAL A 70 11.72 -8.28 0.72
C VAL A 70 12.46 -7.06 1.26
N ASN A 71 12.50 -6.88 2.57
CA ASN A 71 13.22 -5.77 3.20
C ASN A 71 14.74 -5.91 3.11
N GLU A 72 15.25 -7.14 3.14
CA GLU A 72 16.69 -7.43 3.17
C GLU A 72 17.29 -7.63 1.78
N ASN A 73 16.48 -8.00 0.78
CA ASN A 73 16.97 -8.40 -0.53
C ASN A 73 16.39 -7.53 -1.64
N ARG A 74 17.23 -7.13 -2.59
CA ARG A 74 16.83 -6.37 -3.78
C ARG A 74 15.89 -7.16 -4.70
N PHE A 75 16.05 -8.46 -4.79
CA PHE A 75 15.26 -9.36 -5.63
C PHE A 75 14.76 -10.53 -4.81
N VAL A 76 13.44 -10.76 -4.84
CA VAL A 76 12.79 -11.87 -4.13
C VAL A 76 11.85 -12.60 -5.07
N ILE A 77 11.96 -13.93 -5.12
CA ILE A 77 11.08 -14.81 -5.88
C ILE A 77 10.30 -15.68 -4.89
N CYS A 78 8.99 -15.45 -4.79
CA CYS A 78 8.12 -16.24 -3.92
C CYS A 78 7.42 -17.35 -4.72
N LYS A 79 7.87 -18.60 -4.57
CA LYS A 79 7.21 -19.78 -5.15
C LYS A 79 6.29 -20.41 -4.11
N MET A 80 4.99 -20.20 -4.24
CA MET A 80 3.99 -20.63 -3.26
C MET A 80 2.76 -21.19 -3.95
N PRO A 81 2.00 -22.10 -3.29
CA PRO A 81 0.71 -22.61 -3.78
C PRO A 81 -0.33 -21.50 -3.97
N ARG A 82 -1.44 -21.81 -4.63
CA ARG A 82 -2.58 -20.89 -4.69
C ARG A 82 -3.24 -20.76 -3.31
N GLN A 83 -3.94 -19.64 -3.07
CA GLN A 83 -4.72 -19.36 -1.85
C GLN A 83 -3.90 -19.30 -0.52
N THR A 84 -2.62 -19.03 -0.61
CA THR A 84 -1.73 -18.84 0.55
C THR A 84 -1.56 -17.37 0.96
N GLY A 85 -2.48 -16.49 0.59
CA GLY A 85 -2.43 -15.09 0.99
C GLY A 85 -1.31 -14.25 0.35
N LYS A 86 -0.65 -14.72 -0.74
CA LYS A 86 0.44 -13.98 -1.42
C LYS A 86 0.07 -12.53 -1.75
N THR A 87 -1.09 -12.35 -2.37
CA THR A 87 -1.56 -11.01 -2.76
C THR A 87 -1.77 -10.13 -1.56
N THR A 88 -2.31 -10.66 -0.47
CA THR A 88 -2.51 -9.94 0.79
C THR A 88 -1.19 -9.51 1.40
N THR A 89 -0.20 -10.40 1.44
CA THR A 89 1.16 -10.10 1.91
C THR A 89 1.82 -9.01 1.06
N MET A 90 1.72 -9.10 -0.29
CA MET A 90 2.27 -8.08 -1.18
C MET A 90 1.57 -6.73 -1.02
N VAL A 91 0.26 -6.70 -0.85
CA VAL A 91 -0.48 -5.45 -0.55
C VAL A 91 0.00 -4.83 0.75
N ALA A 92 0.26 -5.64 1.78
CA ALA A 92 0.80 -5.18 3.06
C ALA A 92 2.19 -4.53 2.90
N ILE A 93 3.09 -5.19 2.19
CA ILE A 93 4.43 -4.70 1.90
C ILE A 93 4.37 -3.40 1.09
N MET A 94 3.60 -3.36 0.01
CA MET A 94 3.44 -2.18 -0.82
C MET A 94 2.89 -0.99 -0.04
N MET A 95 1.90 -1.23 0.83
CA MET A 95 1.33 -0.21 1.70
C MET A 95 2.39 0.37 2.62
N HIS A 96 3.14 -0.48 3.33
CA HIS A 96 4.19 -0.05 4.24
C HIS A 96 5.25 0.79 3.52
N TYR A 97 5.75 0.32 2.36
CA TYR A 97 6.74 1.07 1.58
C TYR A 97 6.22 2.42 1.09
N ALA A 98 4.99 2.48 0.60
CA ALA A 98 4.39 3.72 0.11
C ALA A 98 4.17 4.75 1.22
N LEU A 99 3.85 4.31 2.44
CA LEU A 99 3.57 5.22 3.56
C LEU A 99 4.85 5.78 4.19
N PHE A 100 5.87 4.93 4.36
CA PHE A 100 7.04 5.26 5.17
C PHE A 100 8.31 5.59 4.39
N ASN A 101 8.34 5.35 3.07
CA ASN A 101 9.46 5.77 2.23
C ASN A 101 9.02 6.88 1.29
N PRO A 102 9.64 8.06 1.33
CA PRO A 102 9.33 9.14 0.41
C PRO A 102 9.77 8.79 -1.02
N ASP A 103 9.05 9.34 -2.00
CA ASP A 103 9.35 9.20 -3.45
C ASP A 103 9.44 7.75 -3.95
N PHE A 104 8.74 6.82 -3.29
CA PHE A 104 8.81 5.40 -3.62
C PHE A 104 7.82 5.05 -4.73
N ASN A 105 8.34 4.55 -5.86
CA ASN A 105 7.53 4.18 -7.01
C ASN A 105 7.25 2.68 -7.04
N ILE A 106 5.97 2.29 -7.01
CA ILE A 106 5.50 0.90 -7.02
C ILE A 106 4.72 0.62 -8.31
N ALA A 107 5.13 -0.41 -9.04
CA ALA A 107 4.42 -0.90 -10.20
C ALA A 107 3.78 -2.27 -9.93
N ILE A 108 2.46 -2.35 -10.07
CA ILE A 108 1.71 -3.61 -10.00
C ILE A 108 1.49 -4.10 -11.43
N LEU A 109 2.17 -5.19 -11.79
CA LEU A 109 2.12 -5.76 -13.13
C LEU A 109 1.45 -7.13 -13.13
N ALA A 110 0.50 -7.31 -14.02
CA ALA A 110 -0.15 -8.59 -14.26
C ALA A 110 -0.34 -8.84 -15.76
N ASN A 111 -0.61 -10.08 -16.14
CA ASN A 111 -0.91 -10.42 -17.54
C ASN A 111 -2.19 -9.72 -18.06
N LYS A 112 -3.13 -9.41 -17.17
CA LYS A 112 -4.37 -8.66 -17.48
C LYS A 112 -4.43 -7.41 -16.62
N ALA A 113 -4.76 -6.27 -17.23
CA ALA A 113 -4.93 -5.00 -16.52
C ALA A 113 -6.03 -5.07 -15.43
N ALA A 114 -7.07 -5.86 -15.64
CA ALA A 114 -8.12 -6.07 -14.63
C ALA A 114 -7.56 -6.68 -13.34
N THR A 115 -6.66 -7.66 -13.44
CA THR A 115 -6.03 -8.28 -12.26
C THR A 115 -5.12 -7.31 -11.52
N ALA A 116 -4.35 -6.48 -12.24
CA ALA A 116 -3.51 -5.46 -11.62
C ALA A 116 -4.36 -4.42 -10.87
N ARG A 117 -5.49 -3.99 -11.46
CA ARG A 117 -6.44 -3.07 -10.81
C ARG A 117 -7.14 -3.68 -9.60
N GLU A 118 -7.41 -4.98 -9.62
CA GLU A 118 -7.97 -5.69 -8.45
C GLU A 118 -7.00 -5.62 -7.27
N ILE A 119 -5.70 -5.84 -7.50
CA ILE A 119 -4.67 -5.74 -6.45
C ILE A 119 -4.59 -4.30 -5.93
N LEU A 120 -4.62 -3.30 -6.83
CA LEU A 120 -4.65 -1.89 -6.44
C LEU A 120 -5.91 -1.57 -5.61
N GLY A 121 -7.07 -2.11 -5.97
CA GLY A 121 -8.31 -1.94 -5.21
C GLY A 121 -8.23 -2.50 -3.79
N ARG A 122 -7.54 -3.63 -3.59
CA ARG A 122 -7.27 -4.18 -2.25
C ARG A 122 -6.36 -3.25 -1.43
N LEU A 123 -5.37 -2.64 -2.08
CA LEU A 123 -4.51 -1.65 -1.44
C LEU A 123 -5.29 -0.39 -1.07
N GLN A 124 -6.18 0.09 -1.95
CA GLN A 124 -7.07 1.21 -1.67
C GLN A 124 -7.94 0.95 -0.44
N LEU A 125 -8.54 -0.23 -0.37
CA LEU A 125 -9.36 -0.61 0.79
C LEU A 125 -8.53 -0.66 2.08
N ALA A 126 -7.33 -1.24 2.05
CA ALA A 126 -6.44 -1.27 3.20
C ALA A 126 -6.10 0.14 3.66
N TYR A 127 -5.79 1.05 2.74
CA TYR A 127 -5.50 2.46 3.02
C TYR A 127 -6.69 3.19 3.66
N GLU A 128 -7.91 3.02 3.14
CA GLU A 128 -9.14 3.64 3.67
C GLU A 128 -9.47 3.23 5.11
N ASN A 129 -8.90 2.13 5.57
CA ASN A 129 -9.11 1.60 6.92
C ASN A 129 -7.94 1.88 7.87
N LEU A 130 -6.91 2.60 7.42
CA LEU A 130 -5.83 3.07 8.30
C LEU A 130 -6.31 4.21 9.19
N PRO A 131 -5.77 4.32 10.42
CA PRO A 131 -5.97 5.50 11.25
C PRO A 131 -5.45 6.75 10.54
N TRP A 132 -6.10 7.88 10.81
CA TRP A 132 -5.81 9.16 10.18
C TRP A 132 -4.35 9.62 10.33
N PHE A 133 -3.73 9.34 11.47
CA PHE A 133 -2.35 9.72 11.73
C PHE A 133 -1.31 8.92 10.91
N LEU A 134 -1.66 7.73 10.43
CA LEU A 134 -0.81 6.91 9.54
C LEU A 134 -1.03 7.23 8.05
N GLN A 135 -2.16 7.85 7.70
CA GLN A 135 -2.43 8.17 6.30
C GLN A 135 -1.56 9.33 5.81
N GLN A 136 -0.88 9.14 4.70
CA GLN A 136 -0.30 10.24 3.91
C GLN A 136 -1.42 10.99 3.18
N GLY A 137 -1.24 12.27 2.87
CA GLY A 137 -2.21 13.01 2.07
C GLY A 137 -2.33 12.44 0.65
N ILE A 138 -3.55 12.43 0.11
CA ILE A 138 -3.83 11.96 -1.25
C ILE A 138 -3.73 13.13 -2.23
N VAL A 139 -2.88 12.98 -3.24
CA VAL A 139 -2.75 13.87 -4.40
C VAL A 139 -3.61 13.37 -5.54
N GLU A 140 -3.55 12.06 -5.84
CA GLU A 140 -4.34 11.42 -6.88
C GLU A 140 -4.85 10.06 -6.39
N TRP A 141 -6.12 9.79 -6.67
CA TRP A 141 -6.78 8.54 -6.28
C TRP A 141 -7.72 8.09 -7.38
N ASN A 142 -7.31 7.11 -8.16
CA ASN A 142 -8.13 6.56 -9.23
C ASN A 142 -7.99 5.03 -9.34
N LYS A 143 -8.71 4.41 -10.30
CA LYS A 143 -8.71 2.95 -10.50
C LYS A 143 -7.41 2.38 -11.08
N GLY A 144 -6.49 3.22 -11.50
CA GLY A 144 -5.23 2.81 -12.14
C GLY A 144 -3.99 3.27 -11.39
N SER A 145 -4.10 4.32 -10.56
CA SER A 145 -2.97 4.92 -9.86
C SER A 145 -3.38 5.58 -8.54
N ILE A 146 -2.41 5.64 -7.64
CA ILE A 146 -2.47 6.39 -6.38
C ILE A 146 -1.20 7.22 -6.31
N ILE A 147 -1.33 8.50 -5.99
CA ILE A 147 -0.20 9.39 -5.70
C ILE A 147 -0.39 9.97 -4.30
N LEU A 148 0.61 9.79 -3.46
CA LEU A 148 0.65 10.26 -2.10
C LEU A 148 1.44 11.57 -1.99
N GLU A 149 1.16 12.33 -0.96
CA GLU A 149 1.80 13.62 -0.64
C GLU A 149 3.32 13.50 -0.44
N ASN A 150 3.79 12.36 0.09
CA ASN A 150 5.22 12.07 0.26
C ASN A 150 5.97 11.77 -1.07
N GLY A 151 5.33 11.97 -2.22
CA GLY A 151 5.89 11.72 -3.55
C GLY A 151 5.76 10.28 -4.02
N SER A 152 5.34 9.33 -3.17
CA SER A 152 5.19 7.93 -3.52
C SER A 152 4.04 7.71 -4.51
N LYS A 153 4.29 6.86 -5.51
CA LYS A 153 3.35 6.56 -6.59
C LYS A 153 3.15 5.07 -6.72
N ILE A 154 1.89 4.65 -6.84
CA ILE A 154 1.52 3.26 -7.05
C ILE A 154 0.67 3.21 -8.32
N PHE A 155 1.06 2.40 -9.28
CA PHE A 155 0.29 2.25 -10.52
C PHE A 155 0.10 0.77 -10.90
N ALA A 156 -1.04 0.47 -11.51
CA ALA A 156 -1.42 -0.86 -11.94
C ALA A 156 -1.51 -0.92 -13.47
N SER A 157 -0.76 -1.84 -14.09
CA SER A 157 -0.74 -2.00 -15.54
C SER A 157 -0.65 -3.47 -15.97
N SER A 158 -0.93 -3.73 -17.24
CA SER A 158 -0.63 -5.03 -17.84
C SER A 158 0.82 -5.07 -18.35
N THR A 159 1.42 -6.26 -18.32
CA THR A 159 2.78 -6.47 -18.84
C THR A 159 2.90 -6.12 -20.33
N SER A 160 1.84 -6.31 -21.12
CA SER A 160 1.80 -5.96 -22.54
C SER A 160 1.85 -4.46 -22.80
N CYS A 161 1.34 -3.63 -21.90
CA CYS A 161 1.34 -2.17 -22.04
C CYS A 161 2.75 -1.56 -21.85
N LEU A 162 3.55 -2.15 -20.98
CA LEU A 162 4.89 -1.64 -20.66
C LEU A 162 5.94 -1.96 -21.74
N LEU A 163 5.72 -3.00 -22.54
CA LEU A 163 6.61 -3.34 -23.66
C LEU A 163 6.64 -2.28 -24.76
N TYR A 164 5.61 -1.43 -24.84
CA TYR A 164 5.49 -0.38 -25.86
C TYR A 164 5.87 1.02 -25.36
N THR A 165 6.10 1.21 -24.05
CA THR A 165 6.33 2.55 -23.46
C THR A 165 7.72 2.78 -22.90
N SER A 166 8.60 1.77 -22.87
CA SER A 166 9.99 2.01 -22.51
C SER A 166 10.75 2.53 -23.72
N PRO A 167 11.36 3.74 -23.66
CA PRO A 167 12.28 4.20 -24.68
C PRO A 167 13.42 3.18 -24.78
N SER A 168 13.75 2.82 -26.03
CA SER A 168 14.89 1.95 -26.31
C SER A 168 16.17 2.61 -25.79
N PRO A 169 17.08 1.87 -25.11
CA PRO A 169 18.34 2.45 -24.65
C PRO A 169 19.33 2.79 -25.78
N ARG A 170 18.87 2.96 -26.99
CA ARG A 170 19.69 3.20 -28.19
C ARG A 170 19.37 4.49 -28.95
N ASP A 171 18.76 5.47 -28.30
CA ASP A 171 18.63 6.81 -28.87
C ASP A 171 19.37 7.84 -28.02
#